data_702189fe2fa3c53d61285f6f4ab7fec6
#
_entry.id   702189fe2fa3c53d61285f6f4ab7fec6
#
_cell.length_a   1.000
_cell.length_b   1.000
_cell.length_c   1.000
_cell.angle_alpha   90.00
_cell.angle_beta   90.00
_cell.angle_gamma   90.00
#
_symmetry.space_group_name_H-M   'P 1'
#
loop_
_entity.id
_entity.type
_entity.pdbx_description
1 polymer ?
#
loop_
_entity_poly.entity_id
_entity_poly.type
_entity_poly.pdbx_seq_one_letter_code
_entity_poly.pdbx_strand_id
1 'polypeptide(L)'
;MKNFVLFVYLCIVCFGSGAFGQTGKYDIIVGGHKVGEFTTGKIEKGDTIVYKLQSKASVHLFVETTITYHLTSIYVKEKLIESTNKTYKNGDLHSSTTVKWSNGQYTIIKNGHTTTLDSPITFTSAALYFSEPSGVNRVFSESAGFYNKIEKNDTDNYSVINADNHHVSHYTYEDGTPTKVEIEHHLFDFTLMKNN
;
A
#
# COMPACT_ATOMS: atom_id res chain seq x y z
N MET A 1 -11.50 -54.11 -46.35
CA MET A 1 -12.20 -53.07 -45.56
C MET A 1 -11.21 -52.51 -44.58
N LYS A 2 -10.72 -51.29 -44.83
CA LYS A 2 -9.70 -50.60 -43.98
C LYS A 2 -10.43 -49.70 -42.99
N ASN A 3 -10.31 -50.00 -41.69
CA ASN A 3 -10.84 -49.14 -40.63
C ASN A 3 -9.92 -47.94 -40.45
N PHE A 4 -10.45 -46.73 -40.73
CA PHE A 4 -9.81 -45.46 -40.54
C PHE A 4 -10.17 -44.99 -39.10
N VAL A 5 -9.22 -45.07 -38.18
CA VAL A 5 -9.38 -44.54 -36.81
C VAL A 5 -8.96 -43.08 -36.82
N LEU A 6 -9.96 -42.20 -36.72
CA LEU A 6 -9.77 -40.75 -36.63
C LEU A 6 -9.39 -40.39 -35.16
N PHE A 7 -8.13 -40.06 -34.94
CA PHE A 7 -7.64 -39.53 -33.67
C PHE A 7 -7.97 -38.04 -33.60
N VAL A 8 -9.00 -37.69 -32.82
CA VAL A 8 -9.30 -36.31 -32.50
C VAL A 8 -8.37 -35.84 -31.37
N TYR A 9 -7.36 -35.05 -31.70
CA TYR A 9 -6.51 -34.34 -30.71
C TYR A 9 -7.32 -33.20 -30.10
N LEU A 10 -7.84 -33.39 -28.89
CA LEU A 10 -8.45 -32.34 -28.08
C LEU A 10 -7.33 -31.49 -27.47
N CYS A 11 -6.98 -30.38 -28.12
CA CYS A 11 -6.10 -29.35 -27.55
C CYS A 11 -6.81 -28.71 -26.37
N ILE A 12 -6.50 -29.15 -25.16
CA ILE A 12 -6.85 -28.44 -23.92
C ILE A 12 -5.93 -27.22 -23.83
N VAL A 13 -6.45 -26.06 -24.26
CA VAL A 13 -5.81 -24.76 -24.02
C VAL A 13 -6.01 -24.45 -22.54
N CYS A 14 -5.01 -24.79 -21.72
CA CYS A 14 -4.93 -24.32 -20.35
C CYS A 14 -4.71 -22.80 -20.38
N PHE A 15 -5.76 -22.00 -20.22
CA PHE A 15 -5.63 -20.60 -19.87
C PHE A 15 -5.04 -20.52 -18.46
N GLY A 16 -3.74 -20.53 -18.37
CA GLY A 16 -3.03 -20.21 -17.15
C GLY A 16 -3.33 -18.75 -16.81
N SER A 17 -4.07 -18.51 -15.72
CA SER A 17 -4.25 -17.18 -15.15
C SER A 17 -2.88 -16.70 -14.68
N GLY A 18 -2.14 -16.00 -15.52
CA GLY A 18 -0.86 -15.38 -15.17
C GLY A 18 -1.09 -14.42 -14.02
N ALA A 19 -0.29 -14.49 -12.97
CA ALA A 19 -0.23 -13.45 -11.98
C ALA A 19 0.62 -12.31 -12.55
N PHE A 20 0.07 -11.09 -12.62
CA PHE A 20 0.81 -9.89 -12.99
C PHE A 20 1.32 -9.22 -11.72
N GLY A 21 2.60 -8.89 -11.68
CA GLY A 21 3.23 -8.21 -10.55
C GLY A 21 3.83 -6.87 -10.97
N GLN A 22 3.58 -5.83 -10.17
CA GLN A 22 4.26 -4.54 -10.27
C GLN A 22 5.09 -4.33 -9.00
N THR A 23 6.29 -3.76 -9.14
CA THR A 23 7.16 -3.44 -8.00
C THR A 23 7.69 -2.02 -8.14
N GLY A 24 7.89 -1.35 -7.01
CA GLY A 24 8.54 -0.04 -6.92
C GLY A 24 9.63 -0.06 -5.84
N LYS A 25 10.67 0.73 -6.02
CA LYS A 25 11.76 0.91 -5.07
C LYS A 25 11.99 2.41 -4.87
N TYR A 26 12.10 2.81 -3.62
CA TYR A 26 12.28 4.22 -3.26
C TYR A 26 13.41 4.33 -2.22
N ASP A 27 14.21 5.37 -2.34
CA ASP A 27 15.13 5.78 -1.29
C ASP A 27 14.39 6.62 -0.25
N ILE A 28 14.64 6.35 1.04
CA ILE A 28 14.15 7.16 2.14
C ILE A 28 15.21 8.21 2.45
N ILE A 29 14.85 9.48 2.29
CA ILE A 29 15.76 10.63 2.44
C ILE A 29 15.33 11.45 3.65
N VAL A 30 16.24 11.71 4.58
CA VAL A 30 16.08 12.60 5.72
C VAL A 30 17.22 13.62 5.72
N GLY A 31 16.92 14.92 5.79
CA GLY A 31 17.92 15.97 5.76
C GLY A 31 18.87 15.91 4.56
N GLY A 32 18.38 15.44 3.39
CA GLY A 32 19.16 15.30 2.17
C GLY A 32 20.02 14.01 2.09
N HIS A 33 19.98 13.14 3.10
CA HIS A 33 20.76 11.91 3.14
C HIS A 33 19.86 10.66 3.02
N LYS A 34 20.29 9.68 2.22
CA LYS A 34 19.63 8.37 2.19
C LYS A 34 19.83 7.66 3.53
N VAL A 35 18.72 7.32 4.20
CA VAL A 35 18.71 6.63 5.49
C VAL A 35 18.11 5.24 5.41
N GLY A 36 17.52 4.88 4.28
CA GLY A 36 16.87 3.58 4.12
C GLY A 36 16.25 3.38 2.76
N GLU A 37 15.48 2.30 2.66
CA GLU A 37 14.75 1.94 1.44
C GLU A 37 13.29 1.60 1.75
N PHE A 38 12.42 1.91 0.80
CA PHE A 38 11.03 1.53 0.79
C PHE A 38 10.72 0.78 -0.49
N THR A 39 10.08 -0.37 -0.38
CA THR A 39 9.70 -1.21 -1.50
C THR A 39 8.20 -1.42 -1.54
N THR A 40 7.65 -1.44 -2.74
CA THR A 40 6.23 -1.66 -3.00
C THR A 40 6.06 -2.85 -3.94
N GLY A 41 5.00 -3.63 -3.73
CA GLY A 41 4.64 -4.76 -4.59
C GLY A 41 3.11 -4.85 -4.74
N LYS A 42 2.64 -5.06 -5.96
CA LYS A 42 1.25 -5.33 -6.31
C LYS A 42 1.21 -6.64 -7.08
N ILE A 43 0.39 -7.58 -6.66
CA ILE A 43 0.16 -8.85 -7.35
C ILE A 43 -1.34 -8.94 -7.66
N GLU A 44 -1.66 -9.16 -8.91
CA GLU A 44 -3.04 -9.36 -9.39
C GLU A 44 -3.24 -10.79 -9.87
N LYS A 45 -4.29 -11.44 -9.37
CA LYS A 45 -4.70 -12.78 -9.80
C LYS A 45 -6.22 -12.89 -9.80
N GLY A 46 -6.81 -12.88 -10.98
CA GLY A 46 -8.29 -12.82 -11.13
C GLY A 46 -8.83 -11.57 -10.44
N ASP A 47 -9.85 -11.74 -9.60
CA ASP A 47 -10.48 -10.64 -8.85
C ASP A 47 -9.70 -10.24 -7.58
N THR A 48 -8.54 -10.85 -7.32
CA THR A 48 -7.75 -10.61 -6.11
C THR A 48 -6.55 -9.72 -6.41
N ILE A 49 -6.38 -8.65 -5.62
CA ILE A 49 -5.19 -7.80 -5.61
C ILE A 49 -4.54 -7.88 -4.24
N VAL A 50 -3.24 -8.08 -4.21
CA VAL A 50 -2.43 -8.05 -2.99
C VAL A 50 -1.40 -6.94 -3.10
N TYR A 51 -1.48 -5.97 -2.20
CA TYR A 51 -0.45 -4.94 -2.02
C TYR A 51 0.49 -5.34 -0.88
N LYS A 52 1.79 -5.14 -1.07
CA LYS A 52 2.83 -5.30 -0.05
C LYS A 52 3.72 -4.08 -0.04
N LEU A 53 3.85 -3.45 1.12
CA LEU A 53 4.76 -2.32 1.32
C LEU A 53 5.71 -2.67 2.45
N GLN A 54 7.00 -2.37 2.27
CA GLN A 54 8.03 -2.63 3.27
C GLN A 54 9.04 -1.50 3.28
N SER A 55 9.48 -1.09 4.47
CA SER A 55 10.62 -0.19 4.59
C SER A 55 11.55 -0.61 5.72
N LYS A 56 12.81 -0.22 5.58
CA LYS A 56 13.79 -0.22 6.67
C LYS A 56 14.62 1.04 6.56
N ALA A 57 14.62 1.83 7.61
CA ALA A 57 15.42 3.06 7.72
C ALA A 57 16.15 3.10 9.05
N SER A 58 17.39 3.61 9.04
CA SER A 58 18.17 3.89 10.25
C SER A 58 18.50 5.36 10.29
N VAL A 59 18.03 6.05 11.33
CA VAL A 59 18.24 7.49 11.56
C VAL A 59 19.01 7.69 12.85
N HIS A 60 19.92 8.64 12.84
CA HIS A 60 20.68 9.05 14.02
C HIS A 60 20.12 10.39 14.52
N LEU A 61 19.25 10.33 15.54
CA LEU A 61 18.71 11.53 16.18
C LEU A 61 19.60 11.93 17.38
N PHE A 62 19.52 11.15 18.46
CA PHE A 62 20.43 11.20 19.63
C PHE A 62 21.08 9.82 19.83
N VAL A 63 20.37 8.79 19.45
CA VAL A 63 20.82 7.40 19.34
C VAL A 63 20.42 6.87 17.99
N GLU A 64 21.16 5.91 17.48
CA GLU A 64 20.79 5.21 16.26
C GLU A 64 19.44 4.48 16.46
N THR A 65 18.50 4.77 15.60
CA THR A 65 17.16 4.20 15.67
C THR A 65 16.81 3.57 14.32
N THR A 66 16.58 2.28 14.31
CA THR A 66 16.08 1.56 13.14
C THR A 66 14.56 1.44 13.20
N ILE A 67 13.89 1.87 12.13
CA ILE A 67 12.45 1.71 11.93
C ILE A 67 12.24 0.73 10.78
N THR A 68 11.40 -0.28 11.01
CA THR A 68 10.98 -1.24 9.99
C THR A 68 9.46 -1.23 9.89
N TYR A 69 8.95 -1.17 8.67
CA TYR A 69 7.53 -1.10 8.37
C TYR A 69 7.13 -2.24 7.43
N HIS A 70 6.00 -2.88 7.72
CA HIS A 70 5.41 -3.92 6.90
C HIS A 70 3.91 -3.70 6.77
N LEU A 71 3.42 -3.70 5.54
CA LEU A 71 2.00 -3.67 5.23
C LEU A 71 1.68 -4.74 4.19
N THR A 72 0.60 -5.47 4.42
CA THR A 72 -0.04 -6.31 3.42
C THR A 72 -1.53 -6.00 3.39
N SER A 73 -2.08 -5.73 2.20
CA SER A 73 -3.51 -5.48 2.00
C SER A 73 -4.03 -6.38 0.90
N ILE A 74 -5.17 -7.05 1.13
CA ILE A 74 -5.80 -8.00 0.23
C ILE A 74 -7.16 -7.45 -0.19
N TYR A 75 -7.34 -7.29 -1.48
CA TYR A 75 -8.60 -6.87 -2.10
C TYR A 75 -9.22 -8.03 -2.88
N VAL A 76 -10.54 -8.07 -2.87
CA VAL A 76 -11.32 -8.95 -3.74
C VAL A 76 -12.45 -8.10 -4.35
N LYS A 77 -12.54 -8.10 -5.69
CA LYS A 77 -13.52 -7.28 -6.42
C LYS A 77 -13.52 -5.81 -5.94
N GLU A 78 -12.32 -5.21 -5.98
CA GLU A 78 -12.07 -3.80 -5.62
C GLU A 78 -12.37 -3.41 -4.17
N LYS A 79 -12.74 -4.35 -3.31
CA LYS A 79 -12.99 -4.10 -1.89
C LYS A 79 -11.87 -4.68 -1.05
N LEU A 80 -11.36 -3.90 -0.09
CA LEU A 80 -10.44 -4.39 0.93
C LEU A 80 -11.12 -5.50 1.74
N ILE A 81 -10.50 -6.66 1.83
CA ILE A 81 -10.98 -7.78 2.65
C ILE A 81 -10.18 -7.88 3.95
N GLU A 82 -8.87 -7.71 3.84
CA GLU A 82 -7.98 -7.80 4.99
C GLU A 82 -6.76 -6.91 4.79
N SER A 83 -6.29 -6.31 5.88
CA SER A 83 -5.01 -5.61 5.92
C SER A 83 -4.31 -5.85 7.24
N THR A 84 -2.99 -5.98 7.20
CA THR A 84 -2.14 -6.06 8.39
C THR A 84 -0.97 -5.09 8.21
N ASN A 85 -0.85 -4.16 9.14
CA ASN A 85 0.28 -3.24 9.26
C ASN A 85 1.05 -3.51 10.55
N LYS A 86 2.39 -3.48 10.49
CA LYS A 86 3.28 -3.55 11.65
C LYS A 86 4.45 -2.62 11.49
N THR A 87 4.74 -1.85 12.51
CA THR A 87 5.93 -1.01 12.62
C THR A 87 6.77 -1.48 13.79
N TYR A 88 8.06 -1.64 13.56
CA TYR A 88 9.04 -2.02 14.59
C TYR A 88 10.02 -0.87 14.80
N LYS A 89 10.43 -0.66 16.03
CA LYS A 89 11.49 0.25 16.43
C LYS A 89 12.58 -0.54 17.14
N ASN A 90 13.81 -0.55 16.57
CA ASN A 90 14.94 -1.33 17.05
C ASN A 90 14.65 -2.83 17.22
N GLY A 91 13.75 -3.38 16.39
CA GLY A 91 13.33 -4.79 16.43
C GLY A 91 12.10 -5.07 17.29
N ASP A 92 11.70 -4.16 18.18
CA ASP A 92 10.52 -4.30 19.02
C ASP A 92 9.26 -3.80 18.30
N LEU A 93 8.13 -4.50 18.47
CA LEU A 93 6.86 -4.09 17.90
C LEU A 93 6.42 -2.77 18.53
N HIS A 94 6.40 -1.70 17.72
CA HIS A 94 6.03 -0.36 18.15
C HIS A 94 4.54 -0.07 17.92
N SER A 95 4.00 -0.50 16.77
CA SER A 95 2.58 -0.37 16.49
C SER A 95 2.10 -1.47 15.54
N SER A 96 0.82 -1.82 15.66
CA SER A 96 0.15 -2.75 14.75
C SER A 96 -1.28 -2.33 14.49
N THR A 97 -1.74 -2.54 13.25
CA THR A 97 -3.13 -2.34 12.87
C THR A 97 -3.57 -3.52 12.02
N THR A 98 -4.71 -4.11 12.33
CA THR A 98 -5.37 -5.10 11.49
C THR A 98 -6.75 -4.61 11.09
N VAL A 99 -7.13 -4.85 9.85
CA VAL A 99 -8.44 -4.49 9.29
C VAL A 99 -9.00 -5.74 8.65
N LYS A 100 -10.21 -6.13 9.02
CA LYS A 100 -10.83 -7.34 8.46
C LYS A 100 -12.32 -7.11 8.19
N TRP A 101 -12.74 -7.40 6.97
CA TRP A 101 -14.14 -7.44 6.57
C TRP A 101 -14.79 -8.76 6.96
N SER A 102 -15.87 -8.71 7.73
CA SER A 102 -16.71 -9.87 8.02
C SER A 102 -18.11 -9.42 8.42
N ASN A 103 -19.14 -10.22 8.11
CA ASN A 103 -20.52 -9.98 8.51
C ASN A 103 -21.06 -8.58 8.18
N GLY A 104 -20.65 -8.02 7.02
CA GLY A 104 -21.15 -6.73 6.56
C GLY A 104 -20.44 -5.48 7.10
N GLN A 105 -19.38 -5.65 7.90
CA GLN A 105 -18.60 -4.54 8.46
C GLN A 105 -17.10 -4.88 8.56
N TYR A 106 -16.27 -3.86 8.73
CA TYR A 106 -14.88 -4.01 9.13
C TYR A 106 -14.76 -4.02 10.63
N THR A 107 -13.92 -4.91 11.12
CA THR A 107 -13.30 -4.81 12.45
C THR A 107 -11.89 -4.28 12.26
N ILE A 108 -11.57 -3.17 12.92
CA ILE A 108 -10.26 -2.50 12.87
C ILE A 108 -9.68 -2.57 14.28
N ILE A 109 -8.50 -3.20 14.41
CA ILE A 109 -7.79 -3.32 15.69
C ILE A 109 -6.46 -2.59 15.57
N LYS A 110 -6.30 -1.47 16.27
CA LYS A 110 -5.07 -0.69 16.32
C LYS A 110 -4.50 -0.70 17.73
N ASN A 111 -3.30 -1.27 17.91
CA ASN A 111 -2.63 -1.38 19.22
C ASN A 111 -3.55 -1.94 20.32
N GLY A 112 -4.39 -2.93 19.99
CA GLY A 112 -5.36 -3.55 20.90
C GLY A 112 -6.70 -2.83 21.02
N HIS A 113 -6.85 -1.61 20.51
CA HIS A 113 -8.14 -0.89 20.49
C HIS A 113 -8.96 -1.28 19.26
N THR A 114 -10.21 -1.66 19.46
CA THR A 114 -11.12 -2.11 18.40
C THR A 114 -12.11 -1.01 18.04
N THR A 115 -12.25 -0.77 16.72
CA THR A 115 -13.29 0.07 16.12
C THR A 115 -13.94 -0.67 14.97
N THR A 116 -15.10 -0.18 14.49
CA THR A 116 -15.82 -0.76 13.35
C THR A 116 -16.12 0.27 12.28
N LEU A 117 -16.31 -0.20 11.03
CA LEU A 117 -16.68 0.62 9.90
C LEU A 117 -17.60 -0.18 8.97
N ASP A 118 -18.80 0.32 8.67
CA ASP A 118 -19.81 -0.41 7.91
C ASP A 118 -19.72 -0.18 6.39
N SER A 119 -19.02 0.87 5.95
CA SER A 119 -18.88 1.19 4.52
C SER A 119 -17.68 0.47 3.87
N PRO A 120 -17.83 -0.02 2.62
CA PRO A 120 -16.73 -0.65 1.89
C PRO A 120 -15.52 0.28 1.74
N ILE A 121 -14.32 -0.26 1.96
CA ILE A 121 -13.04 0.40 1.68
C ILE A 121 -12.60 -0.03 0.29
N THR A 122 -12.54 0.93 -0.65
CA THR A 122 -12.18 0.67 -2.06
C THR A 122 -10.83 1.27 -2.44
N PHE A 123 -10.31 2.24 -1.66
CA PHE A 123 -9.05 2.90 -1.93
C PHE A 123 -8.27 3.13 -0.64
N THR A 124 -7.02 2.64 -0.59
CA THR A 124 -6.17 2.71 0.61
C THR A 124 -4.81 3.34 0.31
N SER A 125 -4.06 3.66 1.38
CA SER A 125 -2.71 4.24 1.27
C SER A 125 -1.76 3.34 0.46
N ALA A 126 -1.93 2.02 0.49
CA ALA A 126 -1.14 1.11 -0.33
C ALA A 126 -1.39 1.33 -1.83
N ALA A 127 -2.64 1.59 -2.23
CA ALA A 127 -3.01 1.80 -3.63
C ALA A 127 -2.38 3.05 -4.25
N LEU A 128 -2.07 4.08 -3.44
CA LEU A 128 -1.42 5.32 -3.88
C LEU A 128 -0.08 5.09 -4.59
N TYR A 129 0.61 4.01 -4.28
CA TYR A 129 1.91 3.68 -4.90
C TYR A 129 1.78 3.00 -6.27
N PHE A 130 0.55 2.69 -6.71
CA PHE A 130 0.28 1.95 -7.95
C PHE A 130 -0.76 2.63 -8.84
N SER A 131 -1.42 3.65 -8.33
CA SER A 131 -2.48 4.36 -9.05
C SER A 131 -2.61 5.79 -8.54
N GLU A 132 -2.61 6.74 -9.46
CA GLU A 132 -2.94 8.14 -9.18
C GLU A 132 -4.39 8.24 -8.66
N PRO A 133 -4.66 9.00 -7.55
CA PRO A 133 -5.98 9.09 -6.94
C PRO A 133 -6.92 10.08 -7.68
N SER A 134 -7.02 9.93 -9.01
CA SER A 134 -7.87 10.80 -9.84
C SER A 134 -9.35 10.62 -9.46
N GLY A 135 -10.01 11.73 -9.07
CA GLY A 135 -11.42 11.73 -8.64
C GLY A 135 -11.66 11.14 -7.24
N VAL A 136 -10.59 10.78 -6.50
CA VAL A 136 -10.68 10.26 -5.13
C VAL A 136 -10.48 11.42 -4.15
N ASN A 137 -11.37 11.60 -3.17
CA ASN A 137 -11.31 12.67 -2.16
C ASN A 137 -10.93 12.18 -0.76
N ARG A 138 -10.84 10.87 -0.56
CA ARG A 138 -10.43 10.27 0.71
C ARG A 138 -9.71 8.94 0.49
N VAL A 139 -8.76 8.64 1.33
CA VAL A 139 -7.99 7.39 1.31
C VAL A 139 -8.03 6.76 2.70
N PHE A 140 -8.28 5.46 2.77
CA PHE A 140 -8.19 4.75 4.03
C PHE A 140 -6.72 4.44 4.35
N SER A 141 -6.28 4.88 5.52
CA SER A 141 -4.93 4.56 6.02
C SER A 141 -4.97 3.25 6.79
N GLU A 142 -4.32 2.22 6.26
CA GLU A 142 -4.23 0.90 6.89
C GLU A 142 -3.44 0.95 8.21
N SER A 143 -2.50 1.87 8.33
CA SER A 143 -1.71 2.05 9.57
C SER A 143 -2.46 2.85 10.63
N ALA A 144 -3.29 3.82 10.21
CA ALA A 144 -4.06 4.66 11.11
C ALA A 144 -5.41 4.05 11.50
N GLY A 145 -6.03 3.26 10.61
CA GLY A 145 -7.34 2.66 10.80
C GLY A 145 -8.52 3.62 10.53
N PHE A 146 -8.28 4.72 9.82
CA PHE A 146 -9.29 5.70 9.46
C PHE A 146 -9.01 6.34 8.09
N TYR A 147 -9.99 7.13 7.60
CA TYR A 147 -9.87 7.86 6.35
C TYR A 147 -9.12 9.17 6.53
N ASN A 148 -8.17 9.44 5.63
CA ASN A 148 -7.54 10.73 5.41
C ASN A 148 -8.18 11.44 4.22
N LYS A 149 -8.08 12.78 4.18
CA LYS A 149 -8.54 13.59 3.06
C LYS A 149 -7.49 13.58 1.95
N ILE A 150 -7.93 13.52 0.70
CA ILE A 150 -7.08 13.78 -0.48
C ILE A 150 -7.51 15.09 -1.11
N GLU A 151 -6.55 15.91 -1.46
CA GLU A 151 -6.73 17.12 -2.26
C GLU A 151 -5.81 17.04 -3.49
N LYS A 152 -6.37 17.36 -4.66
CA LYS A 152 -5.58 17.58 -5.86
C LYS A 152 -5.07 19.01 -5.83
N ASN A 153 -3.76 19.20 -5.83
CA ASN A 153 -3.13 20.53 -5.79
C ASN A 153 -2.93 21.09 -7.19
N ASP A 154 -2.49 20.23 -8.13
CA ASP A 154 -2.13 20.57 -9.50
C ASP A 154 -2.20 19.30 -10.37
N THR A 155 -1.80 19.38 -11.65
CA THR A 155 -1.62 18.20 -12.50
C THR A 155 -0.60 17.28 -11.86
N ASP A 156 -0.99 16.00 -11.66
CA ASP A 156 -0.14 14.95 -11.11
C ASP A 156 0.38 15.18 -9.66
N ASN A 157 -0.16 16.19 -8.94
CA ASN A 157 0.22 16.49 -7.56
C ASN A 157 -0.98 16.41 -6.61
N TYR A 158 -0.80 15.68 -5.50
CA TYR A 158 -1.84 15.44 -4.51
C TYR A 158 -1.32 15.60 -3.09
N SER A 159 -2.18 16.09 -2.21
CA SER A 159 -1.93 16.12 -0.76
C SER A 159 -2.83 15.13 -0.06
N VAL A 160 -2.26 14.32 0.82
CA VAL A 160 -2.99 13.48 1.78
C VAL A 160 -2.88 14.10 3.15
N ILE A 161 -3.99 14.56 3.70
CA ILE A 161 -4.07 15.26 4.98
C ILE A 161 -4.55 14.27 6.04
N ASN A 162 -3.74 14.02 7.04
CA ASN A 162 -4.07 13.13 8.15
C ASN A 162 -5.21 13.72 8.99
N ALA A 163 -6.27 12.94 9.21
CA ALA A 163 -7.47 13.43 9.90
C ALA A 163 -7.28 13.65 11.42
N ASP A 164 -6.26 13.05 12.02
CA ASP A 164 -5.99 13.11 13.47
C ASP A 164 -5.05 14.27 13.83
N ASN A 165 -3.91 14.39 13.14
CA ASN A 165 -2.86 15.35 13.50
C ASN A 165 -2.62 16.45 12.44
N HIS A 166 -3.35 16.43 11.34
CA HIS A 166 -3.27 17.37 10.21
C HIS A 166 -1.92 17.41 9.47
N HIS A 167 -1.01 16.45 9.72
CA HIS A 167 0.21 16.30 8.92
C HIS A 167 -0.14 16.01 7.46
N VAL A 168 0.65 16.58 6.56
CA VAL A 168 0.41 16.47 5.13
C VAL A 168 1.47 15.58 4.49
N SER A 169 1.05 14.74 3.55
CA SER A 169 1.96 14.01 2.66
C SER A 169 1.68 14.47 1.24
N HIS A 170 2.72 14.94 0.54
CA HIS A 170 2.65 15.42 -0.85
C HIS A 170 3.14 14.33 -1.79
N TYR A 171 2.32 13.97 -2.77
CA TYR A 171 2.59 12.97 -3.79
C TYR A 171 2.75 13.64 -5.14
N THR A 172 3.87 13.39 -5.83
CA THR A 172 4.09 13.78 -7.23
C THR A 172 4.09 12.52 -8.08
N TYR A 173 3.19 12.47 -9.07
CA TYR A 173 3.00 11.31 -9.96
C TYR A 173 3.65 11.54 -11.32
N GLU A 174 4.06 10.44 -11.96
CA GLU A 174 4.45 10.34 -13.34
C GLU A 174 4.01 8.97 -13.85
N ASP A 175 3.32 8.92 -14.98
CA ASP A 175 2.76 7.69 -15.54
C ASP A 175 1.94 6.86 -14.53
N GLY A 176 1.13 7.54 -13.69
CA GLY A 176 0.23 6.93 -12.73
C GLY A 176 0.90 6.32 -11.49
N THR A 177 2.22 6.47 -11.33
CA THR A 177 2.96 6.04 -10.13
C THR A 177 3.68 7.21 -9.47
N PRO A 178 3.75 7.30 -8.12
CA PRO A 178 4.46 8.40 -7.49
C PRO A 178 5.96 8.27 -7.70
N THR A 179 6.58 9.36 -8.17
CA THR A 179 8.04 9.49 -8.30
C THR A 179 8.66 10.10 -7.05
N LYS A 180 7.88 10.92 -6.33
CA LYS A 180 8.28 11.57 -5.09
C LYS A 180 7.12 11.58 -4.10
N VAL A 181 7.39 11.28 -2.83
CA VAL A 181 6.45 11.47 -1.73
C VAL A 181 7.15 12.18 -0.58
N GLU A 182 6.69 13.39 -0.24
CA GLU A 182 7.18 14.16 0.91
C GLU A 182 6.21 13.96 2.06
N ILE A 183 6.72 13.52 3.21
CA ILE A 183 5.90 13.10 4.34
C ILE A 183 6.28 13.93 5.56
N GLU A 184 5.34 14.74 6.04
CA GLU A 184 5.45 15.41 7.33
C GLU A 184 5.27 14.39 8.46
N HIS A 185 6.20 14.41 9.41
CA HIS A 185 6.14 13.51 10.56
C HIS A 185 6.58 14.24 11.83
N HIS A 186 5.94 13.95 12.96
CA HIS A 186 6.15 14.66 14.24
C HIS A 186 7.60 14.66 14.76
N LEU A 187 8.46 13.72 14.33
CA LEU A 187 9.87 13.66 14.73
C LEU A 187 10.78 14.30 13.69
N PHE A 188 10.55 14.06 12.42
CA PHE A 188 11.31 14.59 11.29
C PHE A 188 10.56 14.30 9.98
N ASP A 189 10.64 15.22 9.05
CA ASP A 189 10.10 15.04 7.72
C ASP A 189 11.05 14.14 6.90
N PHE A 190 10.47 13.35 6.01
CA PHE A 190 11.26 12.53 5.11
C PHE A 190 10.64 12.46 3.71
N THR A 191 11.48 12.15 2.74
CA THR A 191 11.08 12.04 1.34
C THR A 191 11.35 10.63 0.84
N LEU A 192 10.39 10.07 0.13
CA LEU A 192 10.57 8.88 -0.69
C LEU A 192 10.86 9.33 -2.12
N MET A 193 12.02 8.94 -2.66
CA MET A 193 12.41 9.20 -4.05
C MET A 193 12.48 7.88 -4.79
N LYS A 194 11.69 7.76 -5.90
CA LYS A 194 11.65 6.55 -6.70
C LYS A 194 13.02 6.31 -7.36
N ASN A 195 13.50 5.08 -7.24
CA ASN A 195 14.72 4.66 -7.92
C ASN A 195 14.36 4.32 -9.38
N ASN A 196 15.17 4.82 -10.32
CA ASN A 196 15.08 4.51 -11.75
C ASN A 196 15.56 3.08 -12.07
#